data_e76ef1c8480aa22088d0fde1d4de83e3
#
_entry.id   e76ef1c8480aa22088d0fde1d4de83e3
#
_cell.length_a   1.000
_cell.length_b   1.000
_cell.length_c   1.000
_cell.angle_alpha   90.00
_cell.angle_beta   90.00
_cell.angle_gamma   90.00
#
_symmetry.space_group_name_H-M   'P 1'
#
loop_
_entity.id
_entity.type
_entity.pdbx_description
1 polymer ?
#
loop_
_entity_poly.entity_id
_entity_poly.type
_entity_poly.pdbx_seq_one_letter_code
_entity_poly.pdbx_strand_id
1 'polypeptide(L)'
;MRTERIFWCGGAKPENGAGGGHALKLDLWARRLGKTVTLKIADMNRRMGRTIAPVFHDLVEVAAYVWTADQMVSRGAKDVDTFGEKWRRTFEFHIPVRVTEVWNSAEVKKMLEQTLGFLSDDVYNFTFYGAKNAPEFQMYLDLGHDGATRGEVEQVMLFSGGLDSLSGGIAETLNQKRRCMWVSHRPTHKHNRRHREIDELMAERAKSLRPAHVLVDINKDSKLTKETTQRPRSFLFAAVGAAVAQMLKLNSVRFYENGVVS
;
A
#
# COMPACT_ATOMS: atom_id res chain seq x y z
N MET A 1 8.74 29.25 -4.74
CA MET A 1 8.59 28.33 -5.89
C MET A 1 8.14 26.98 -5.34
N ARG A 2 6.98 26.43 -5.74
CA ARG A 2 6.53 25.09 -5.31
C ARG A 2 7.49 24.04 -5.86
N THR A 3 7.84 23.05 -5.04
CA THR A 3 8.67 21.93 -5.49
C THR A 3 7.79 20.98 -6.28
N GLU A 4 7.84 21.08 -7.59
CA GLU A 4 7.14 20.18 -8.50
C GLU A 4 8.01 18.99 -8.86
N ARG A 5 7.45 17.78 -8.81
CA ARG A 5 8.12 16.53 -9.15
C ARG A 5 7.22 15.66 -10.01
N ILE A 6 7.75 15.27 -11.16
CA ILE A 6 7.08 14.39 -12.12
C ILE A 6 7.57 12.96 -11.91
N PHE A 7 6.66 12.00 -11.77
CA PHE A 7 6.95 10.58 -11.60
C PHE A 7 6.42 9.77 -12.77
N TRP A 8 7.33 9.14 -13.50
CA TRP A 8 7.01 8.17 -14.54
C TRP A 8 7.08 6.76 -13.96
N CYS A 9 5.93 6.10 -13.86
CA CYS A 9 5.78 4.82 -13.18
C CYS A 9 5.64 3.66 -14.16
N GLY A 10 6.07 2.44 -13.77
CA GLY A 10 5.82 1.20 -14.50
C GLY A 10 6.27 1.22 -15.96
N GLY A 11 7.36 1.90 -16.28
CA GLY A 11 7.87 2.03 -17.65
C GLY A 11 7.11 3.03 -18.53
N ALA A 12 6.18 3.82 -17.99
CA ALA A 12 5.57 4.94 -18.71
C ALA A 12 6.64 5.90 -19.24
N LYS A 13 6.44 6.45 -20.40
CA LYS A 13 7.35 7.37 -21.07
C LYS A 13 6.58 8.60 -21.55
N PRO A 14 7.21 9.80 -21.54
CA PRO A 14 6.59 10.97 -22.11
C PRO A 14 6.37 10.77 -23.62
N GLU A 15 5.20 11.11 -24.09
CA GLU A 15 4.97 11.30 -25.51
C GLU A 15 5.77 12.55 -25.94
N ASN A 16 6.64 12.41 -26.92
CA ASN A 16 7.45 13.49 -27.49
C ASN A 16 8.64 14.05 -26.65
N GLY A 17 9.28 13.25 -25.80
CA GLY A 17 10.54 13.66 -25.18
C GLY A 17 10.43 14.83 -24.17
N ALA A 18 9.23 15.24 -23.79
CA ALA A 18 8.95 16.34 -22.87
C ALA A 18 9.20 16.00 -21.39
N GLY A 19 10.23 15.24 -21.10
CA GLY A 19 10.70 14.99 -19.74
C GLY A 19 11.63 16.13 -19.29
N GLY A 20 11.07 17.22 -18.80
CA GLY A 20 11.86 18.30 -18.17
C GLY A 20 12.78 17.73 -17.07
N GLY A 21 13.94 18.36 -16.84
CA GLY A 21 15.08 17.88 -16.05
C GLY A 21 14.87 17.48 -14.58
N HIS A 22 13.64 17.24 -14.14
CA HIS A 22 13.29 16.81 -12.77
C HIS A 22 12.38 15.58 -12.71
N ALA A 23 12.22 14.86 -13.83
CA ALA A 23 11.40 13.66 -13.88
C ALA A 23 12.10 12.46 -13.19
N LEU A 24 11.39 11.78 -12.30
CA LEU A 24 11.86 10.63 -11.56
C LEU A 24 11.16 9.37 -12.08
N LYS A 25 11.87 8.26 -12.13
CA LYS A 25 11.30 6.97 -12.59
C LYS A 25 11.05 6.06 -11.39
N LEU A 26 9.83 5.52 -11.33
CA LEU A 26 9.44 4.50 -10.36
C LEU A 26 9.01 3.24 -11.13
N ASP A 27 9.65 2.12 -10.86
CA ASP A 27 9.36 0.90 -11.57
C ASP A 27 9.16 -0.27 -10.61
N LEU A 28 7.92 -0.79 -10.60
CA LEU A 28 7.52 -2.02 -9.93
C LEU A 28 7.71 -3.25 -10.81
N TRP A 29 7.73 -3.08 -12.13
CA TRP A 29 7.65 -4.16 -13.11
C TRP A 29 9.01 -4.61 -13.64
N ALA A 30 10.07 -3.82 -13.42
CA ALA A 30 11.43 -4.21 -13.81
C ALA A 30 11.86 -5.51 -13.14
N ARG A 31 12.48 -6.42 -13.89
CA ARG A 31 12.83 -7.76 -13.39
C ARG A 31 13.99 -7.76 -12.40
N ARG A 32 15.06 -7.00 -12.60
CA ARG A 32 16.22 -6.91 -11.68
C ARG A 32 16.93 -5.56 -11.70
N LEU A 33 17.32 -5.07 -12.86
CA LEU A 33 18.00 -3.78 -13.04
C LEU A 33 16.95 -2.70 -13.25
N GLY A 34 17.02 -1.60 -12.47
CA GLY A 34 16.09 -0.47 -12.56
C GLY A 34 14.83 -0.57 -11.68
N LYS A 35 14.65 -1.65 -10.93
CA LYS A 35 13.53 -1.78 -9.99
C LYS A 35 13.72 -0.85 -8.80
N THR A 36 12.91 0.18 -8.71
CA THR A 36 12.97 1.18 -7.64
C THR A 36 12.02 0.88 -6.48
N VAL A 37 10.92 0.16 -6.79
CA VAL A 37 9.91 -0.25 -5.81
C VAL A 37 9.75 -1.77 -5.89
N THR A 38 9.68 -2.43 -4.75
CA THR A 38 9.40 -3.86 -4.65
C THR A 38 8.02 -4.05 -4.04
N LEU A 39 7.16 -4.77 -4.75
CA LEU A 39 5.83 -5.13 -4.29
C LEU A 39 5.64 -6.64 -4.53
N LYS A 40 5.43 -7.39 -3.45
CA LYS A 40 5.27 -8.85 -3.51
C LYS A 40 3.80 -9.27 -3.40
N ILE A 41 3.00 -8.85 -4.37
CA ILE A 41 1.58 -9.25 -4.46
C ILE A 41 1.44 -10.77 -4.71
N ALA A 42 2.37 -11.36 -5.45
CA ALA A 42 2.37 -12.80 -5.72
C ALA A 42 2.37 -13.64 -4.43
N ASP A 43 3.08 -13.19 -3.39
CA ASP A 43 3.09 -13.88 -2.09
C ASP A 43 1.72 -13.79 -1.40
N MET A 44 1.00 -12.69 -1.58
CA MET A 44 -0.36 -12.53 -1.06
C MET A 44 -1.34 -13.47 -1.78
N ASN A 45 -1.31 -13.49 -3.12
CA ASN A 45 -2.14 -14.39 -3.93
C ASN A 45 -1.90 -15.86 -3.56
N ARG A 46 -0.62 -16.25 -3.43
CA ARG A 46 -0.24 -17.62 -3.06
C ARG A 46 -0.77 -18.03 -1.69
N ARG A 47 -0.67 -17.16 -0.69
CA ARG A 47 -1.14 -17.43 0.68
C ARG A 47 -2.65 -17.55 0.75
N MET A 48 -3.37 -16.83 -0.08
CA MET A 48 -4.83 -16.79 -0.07
C MET A 48 -5.49 -17.76 -1.07
N GLY A 49 -4.71 -18.34 -2.01
CA GLY A 49 -5.25 -19.20 -3.09
C GLY A 49 -6.28 -18.48 -3.98
N ARG A 50 -6.24 -17.15 -4.05
CA ARG A 50 -7.20 -16.31 -4.77
C ARG A 50 -6.48 -15.23 -5.55
N THR A 51 -7.14 -14.70 -6.58
CA THR A 51 -6.62 -13.65 -7.44
C THR A 51 -7.22 -12.30 -7.08
N ILE A 52 -6.40 -11.28 -7.03
CA ILE A 52 -6.85 -9.89 -6.86
C ILE A 52 -7.50 -9.42 -8.16
N ALA A 53 -8.66 -8.76 -8.07
CA ALA A 53 -9.26 -8.13 -9.23
C ALA A 53 -8.36 -7.00 -9.79
N PRO A 54 -8.29 -6.81 -11.12
CA PRO A 54 -7.37 -5.87 -11.75
C PRO A 54 -7.39 -4.46 -11.17
N VAL A 55 -8.57 -3.93 -10.85
CA VAL A 55 -8.73 -2.58 -10.28
C VAL A 55 -8.10 -2.45 -8.89
N PHE A 56 -8.18 -3.51 -8.06
CA PHE A 56 -7.55 -3.51 -6.73
C PHE A 56 -6.05 -3.74 -6.82
N HIS A 57 -5.59 -4.45 -7.84
CA HIS A 57 -4.17 -4.55 -8.13
C HIS A 57 -3.59 -3.18 -8.50
N ASP A 58 -4.26 -2.47 -9.41
CA ASP A 58 -3.89 -1.10 -9.76
C ASP A 58 -3.89 -0.19 -8.51
N LEU A 59 -4.89 -0.31 -7.62
CA LEU A 59 -4.96 0.47 -6.38
C LEU A 59 -3.73 0.27 -5.50
N VAL A 60 -3.30 -0.98 -5.32
CA VAL A 60 -2.10 -1.27 -4.50
C VAL A 60 -0.83 -0.77 -5.17
N GLU A 61 -0.72 -0.87 -6.50
CA GLU A 61 0.42 -0.32 -7.26
C GLU A 61 0.46 1.21 -7.18
N VAL A 62 -0.66 1.90 -7.38
CA VAL A 62 -0.78 3.36 -7.22
C VAL A 62 -0.36 3.78 -5.82
N ALA A 63 -0.87 3.10 -4.80
CA ALA A 63 -0.52 3.40 -3.41
C ALA A 63 0.97 3.18 -3.11
N ALA A 64 1.59 2.14 -3.69
CA ALA A 64 3.02 1.88 -3.56
C ALA A 64 3.87 2.96 -4.24
N TYR A 65 3.46 3.45 -5.40
CA TYR A 65 4.13 4.56 -6.08
C TYR A 65 4.03 5.84 -5.28
N VAL A 66 2.83 6.20 -4.80
CA VAL A 66 2.61 7.41 -3.99
C VAL A 66 3.45 7.36 -2.70
N TRP A 67 3.41 6.24 -1.97
CA TRP A 67 4.19 6.05 -0.75
C TRP A 67 5.70 6.16 -1.00
N THR A 68 6.18 5.63 -2.12
CA THR A 68 7.60 5.72 -2.48
C THR A 68 7.99 7.15 -2.84
N ALA A 69 7.17 7.82 -3.66
CA ALA A 69 7.41 9.20 -4.08
C ALA A 69 7.43 10.17 -2.89
N ASP A 70 6.53 10.00 -1.92
CA ASP A 70 6.52 10.80 -0.69
C ASP A 70 7.86 10.76 0.02
N GLN A 71 8.49 9.60 0.10
CA GLN A 71 9.77 9.44 0.78
C GLN A 71 10.99 9.89 -0.06
N MET A 72 10.83 10.09 -1.38
CA MET A 72 11.90 10.55 -2.27
C MET A 72 12.05 12.08 -2.30
N VAL A 73 11.05 12.82 -1.86
CA VAL A 73 11.02 14.28 -1.94
C VAL A 73 10.91 14.89 -0.56
N SER A 74 11.98 15.57 -0.13
CA SER A 74 12.00 16.25 1.18
C SER A 74 10.94 17.36 1.25
N ARG A 75 10.39 17.56 2.45
CA ARG A 75 9.55 18.71 2.79
C ARG A 75 10.40 19.85 3.28
N GLY A 76 10.04 21.07 2.88
CA GLY A 76 10.74 22.27 3.30
C GLY A 76 12.14 22.41 2.72
N ALA A 77 12.82 23.46 3.10
CA ALA A 77 14.23 23.69 2.83
C ALA A 77 15.04 23.37 4.09
N LYS A 78 16.24 22.82 3.94
CA LYS A 78 17.10 22.40 5.07
C LYS A 78 17.52 23.56 5.98
N ASP A 79 17.44 24.79 5.51
CA ASP A 79 18.09 25.94 6.14
C ASP A 79 17.14 27.10 6.47
N VAL A 80 15.83 26.90 6.45
CA VAL A 80 14.91 28.02 6.67
C VAL A 80 13.74 27.58 7.53
N ASP A 81 13.64 28.15 8.71
CA ASP A 81 12.45 28.15 9.61
C ASP A 81 11.25 28.87 8.99
N THR A 82 11.04 28.74 7.68
CA THR A 82 9.87 29.31 7.01
C THR A 82 8.72 28.31 7.10
N PHE A 83 7.98 28.40 8.17
CA PHE A 83 6.66 27.82 8.27
C PHE A 83 5.83 28.28 7.05
N GLY A 84 5.53 27.31 6.17
CA GLY A 84 4.47 27.44 5.17
C GLY A 84 4.88 27.55 3.71
N GLU A 85 5.89 28.32 3.31
CA GLU A 85 6.09 28.65 1.89
C GLU A 85 6.64 27.51 1.00
N LYS A 86 7.37 26.55 1.58
CA LYS A 86 7.94 25.40 0.83
C LYS A 86 7.51 24.05 1.40
N TRP A 87 6.55 24.04 2.29
CA TRP A 87 6.08 22.82 2.94
C TRP A 87 5.27 21.94 1.99
N ARG A 88 4.34 22.54 1.25
CA ARG A 88 3.46 21.83 0.31
C ARG A 88 4.19 21.52 -0.98
N ARG A 89 4.28 20.24 -1.31
CA ARG A 89 4.87 19.74 -2.56
C ARG A 89 3.79 19.55 -3.61
N THR A 90 4.18 19.51 -4.89
CA THR A 90 3.31 19.13 -6.00
C THR A 90 3.88 17.87 -6.65
N PHE A 91 3.06 16.85 -6.74
CA PHE A 91 3.38 15.57 -7.35
C PHE A 91 2.52 15.38 -8.60
N GLU A 92 3.17 15.09 -9.72
CA GLU A 92 2.54 14.68 -10.97
C GLU A 92 2.90 13.22 -11.25
N PHE A 93 1.89 12.36 -11.34
CA PHE A 93 2.07 10.94 -11.56
C PHE A 93 1.57 10.51 -12.93
N HIS A 94 2.41 9.77 -13.65
CA HIS A 94 2.09 9.10 -14.90
C HIS A 94 2.15 7.60 -14.67
N ILE A 95 0.98 6.94 -14.54
CA ILE A 95 0.88 5.55 -14.08
C ILE A 95 0.15 4.69 -15.10
N PRO A 96 0.75 3.57 -15.55
CA PRO A 96 0.04 2.58 -16.35
C PRO A 96 -0.88 1.74 -15.43
N VAL A 97 -2.13 1.55 -15.86
CA VAL A 97 -3.17 0.82 -15.13
C VAL A 97 -3.86 -0.19 -16.05
N ARG A 98 -4.43 -1.23 -15.47
CA ARG A 98 -5.14 -2.30 -16.21
C ARG A 98 -6.56 -1.89 -16.56
N VAL A 99 -7.20 -1.08 -15.70
CA VAL A 99 -8.62 -0.69 -15.83
C VAL A 99 -8.72 0.82 -16.04
N THR A 100 -8.36 1.28 -17.24
CA THR A 100 -8.24 2.71 -17.58
C THR A 100 -9.54 3.48 -17.43
N GLU A 101 -10.69 2.88 -17.72
CA GLU A 101 -12.00 3.50 -17.62
C GLU A 101 -12.34 3.91 -16.18
N VAL A 102 -11.95 3.11 -15.18
CA VAL A 102 -12.16 3.43 -13.77
C VAL A 102 -11.21 4.56 -13.35
N TRP A 103 -9.92 4.40 -13.62
CA TRP A 103 -8.88 5.32 -13.16
C TRP A 103 -8.93 6.69 -13.86
N ASN A 104 -9.42 6.76 -15.10
CA ASN A 104 -9.60 8.01 -15.82
C ASN A 104 -10.94 8.69 -15.56
N SER A 105 -11.84 8.10 -14.78
CA SER A 105 -13.06 8.80 -14.39
C SER A 105 -12.74 10.05 -13.56
N ALA A 106 -13.45 11.13 -13.81
CA ALA A 106 -13.23 12.41 -13.11
C ALA A 106 -13.46 12.28 -11.61
N GLU A 107 -14.42 11.44 -11.22
CA GLU A 107 -14.75 11.17 -9.82
C GLU A 107 -13.59 10.47 -9.09
N VAL A 108 -13.05 9.38 -9.64
CA VAL A 108 -11.95 8.62 -9.03
C VAL A 108 -10.70 9.47 -8.92
N LYS A 109 -10.34 10.24 -9.97
CA LYS A 109 -9.19 11.16 -9.91
C LYS A 109 -9.37 12.19 -8.80
N LYS A 110 -10.52 12.86 -8.76
CA LYS A 110 -10.83 13.86 -7.73
C LYS A 110 -10.77 13.27 -6.32
N MET A 111 -11.36 12.10 -6.10
CA MET A 111 -11.32 11.43 -4.79
C MET A 111 -9.90 11.07 -4.38
N LEU A 112 -9.08 10.56 -5.29
CA LEU A 112 -7.70 10.19 -5.05
C LEU A 112 -6.86 11.43 -4.67
N GLU A 113 -6.96 12.51 -5.45
CA GLU A 113 -6.26 13.77 -5.21
C GLU A 113 -6.67 14.41 -3.88
N GLN A 114 -7.95 14.43 -3.57
CA GLN A 114 -8.48 14.97 -2.32
C GLN A 114 -8.04 14.13 -1.11
N THR A 115 -8.12 12.81 -1.20
CA THR A 115 -7.73 11.91 -0.11
C THR A 115 -6.23 12.05 0.19
N LEU A 116 -5.39 12.03 -0.82
CA LEU A 116 -3.94 12.15 -0.64
C LEU A 116 -3.55 13.56 -0.20
N GLY A 117 -4.21 14.58 -0.72
CA GLY A 117 -4.02 15.97 -0.29
C GLY A 117 -4.39 16.16 1.18
N PHE A 118 -5.50 15.57 1.64
CA PHE A 118 -5.89 15.59 3.05
C PHE A 118 -4.86 14.89 3.95
N LEU A 119 -4.37 13.72 3.56
CA LEU A 119 -3.42 12.95 4.36
C LEU A 119 -2.04 13.62 4.47
N SER A 120 -1.61 14.35 3.44
CA SER A 120 -0.23 14.81 3.35
C SER A 120 -0.05 16.32 3.31
N ASP A 121 -1.10 17.08 3.07
CA ASP A 121 -1.08 18.51 2.75
C ASP A 121 -0.29 18.83 1.47
N ASP A 122 -0.14 17.87 0.55
CA ASP A 122 0.48 18.05 -0.75
C ASP A 122 -0.56 18.14 -1.87
N VAL A 123 -0.15 18.54 -3.06
CA VAL A 123 -0.96 18.57 -4.28
C VAL A 123 -0.59 17.38 -5.15
N TYR A 124 -1.60 16.67 -5.63
CA TYR A 124 -1.44 15.49 -6.48
C TYR A 124 -2.19 15.67 -7.79
N ASN A 125 -1.54 15.28 -8.89
CA ASN A 125 -2.13 15.20 -10.22
C ASN A 125 -1.83 13.83 -10.80
N PHE A 126 -2.83 13.19 -11.41
CA PHE A 126 -2.71 11.85 -11.97
C PHE A 126 -3.08 11.80 -13.46
N THR A 127 -2.20 11.17 -14.24
CA THR A 127 -2.46 10.76 -15.61
C THR A 127 -2.31 9.24 -15.71
N PHE A 128 -3.39 8.55 -16.10
CA PHE A 128 -3.40 7.10 -16.19
C PHE A 128 -3.41 6.65 -17.66
N TYR A 129 -2.60 5.63 -17.98
CA TYR A 129 -2.45 5.04 -19.30
C TYR A 129 -2.81 3.56 -19.27
N GLY A 130 -3.22 2.99 -20.41
CA GLY A 130 -3.40 1.55 -20.52
C GLY A 130 -2.08 0.79 -20.35
N ALA A 131 -2.07 -0.17 -19.48
CA ALA A 131 -0.90 -1.01 -19.21
C ALA A 131 -0.67 -1.99 -20.36
N LYS A 132 0.34 -1.75 -21.21
CA LYS A 132 0.67 -2.63 -22.34
C LYS A 132 1.44 -3.90 -21.95
N ASN A 133 2.23 -3.85 -20.90
CA ASN A 133 3.14 -4.93 -20.45
C ASN A 133 3.03 -5.15 -18.94
N ALA A 134 1.84 -5.01 -18.36
CA ALA A 134 1.64 -5.34 -16.96
C ALA A 134 2.03 -6.80 -16.70
N PRO A 135 2.74 -7.09 -15.62
CA PRO A 135 3.01 -8.49 -15.26
C PRO A 135 1.70 -9.26 -15.16
N GLU A 136 1.65 -10.42 -15.80
CA GLU A 136 0.51 -11.31 -15.68
C GLU A 136 0.34 -11.77 -14.23
N PHE A 137 -0.91 -11.90 -13.83
CA PHE A 137 -1.22 -12.53 -12.55
C PHE A 137 -0.86 -14.01 -12.63
N GLN A 138 0.08 -14.43 -11.83
CA GLN A 138 0.24 -15.87 -11.61
C GLN A 138 -0.98 -16.38 -10.84
N MET A 139 -1.85 -17.10 -11.53
CA MET A 139 -2.88 -17.89 -10.90
C MET A 139 -2.21 -19.06 -10.17
N TYR A 140 -2.27 -19.04 -8.84
CA TYR A 140 -1.82 -20.19 -8.06
C TYR A 140 -3.00 -21.12 -7.82
N LEU A 141 -2.82 -22.37 -8.21
CA LEU A 141 -3.69 -23.46 -7.79
C LEU A 141 -3.60 -23.59 -6.25
N ASP A 142 -4.72 -23.58 -5.60
CA ASP A 142 -4.81 -23.88 -4.17
C ASP A 142 -4.43 -25.35 -3.95
N LEU A 143 -3.20 -25.59 -3.57
CA LEU A 143 -2.71 -26.93 -3.24
C LEU A 143 -2.90 -27.30 -1.77
N GLY A 144 -3.70 -26.54 -1.04
CA GLY A 144 -4.25 -26.97 0.25
C GLY A 144 -3.24 -27.08 1.41
N HIS A 145 -2.19 -26.27 1.43
CA HIS A 145 -1.11 -26.43 2.40
C HIS A 145 -1.11 -25.44 3.57
N ASP A 146 -2.23 -24.90 4.03
CA ASP A 146 -2.29 -24.40 5.41
C ASP A 146 -3.74 -24.34 5.86
N GLY A 147 -4.06 -25.11 6.89
CA GLY A 147 -5.39 -25.21 7.48
C GLY A 147 -5.96 -23.92 8.10
N ALA A 148 -5.28 -22.80 7.95
CA ALA A 148 -5.69 -21.49 8.46
C ALA A 148 -6.69 -20.75 7.57
N THR A 149 -6.87 -21.18 6.29
CA THR A 149 -7.80 -20.55 5.35
C THR A 149 -9.10 -21.32 5.14
N ARG A 150 -9.31 -22.44 5.83
CA ARG A 150 -10.51 -23.29 5.70
C ARG A 150 -11.73 -22.82 6.49
N GLY A 151 -11.64 -21.74 7.25
CA GLY A 151 -12.80 -21.11 7.88
C GLY A 151 -13.22 -19.85 7.11
N GLU A 152 -14.50 -19.54 7.09
CA GLU A 152 -14.99 -18.27 6.56
C GLU A 152 -14.42 -17.12 7.39
N VAL A 153 -13.49 -16.35 6.80
CA VAL A 153 -13.00 -15.11 7.42
C VAL A 153 -14.15 -14.11 7.44
N GLU A 154 -14.42 -13.56 8.60
CA GLU A 154 -15.54 -12.62 8.82
C GLU A 154 -15.08 -11.18 8.84
N GLN A 155 -13.78 -10.95 9.13
CA GLN A 155 -13.24 -9.62 9.27
C GLN A 155 -11.79 -9.52 8.77
N VAL A 156 -11.54 -8.53 7.92
CA VAL A 156 -10.17 -8.08 7.59
C VAL A 156 -9.82 -6.89 8.48
N MET A 157 -8.64 -6.91 9.06
CA MET A 157 -8.13 -5.79 9.84
C MET A 157 -6.67 -5.47 9.50
N LEU A 158 -6.35 -4.19 9.52
CA LEU A 158 -4.98 -3.72 9.38
C LEU A 158 -4.25 -3.89 10.71
N PHE A 159 -3.08 -4.52 10.65
CA PHE A 159 -2.30 -4.86 11.83
C PHE A 159 -0.86 -4.34 11.70
N SER A 160 -0.55 -3.29 12.45
CA SER A 160 0.79 -2.67 12.44
C SER A 160 1.77 -3.32 13.42
N GLY A 161 1.29 -4.17 14.32
CA GLY A 161 2.05 -4.70 15.47
C GLY A 161 2.21 -3.69 16.61
N GLY A 162 1.56 -2.52 16.53
CA GLY A 162 1.44 -1.55 17.62
C GLY A 162 0.35 -1.91 18.60
N LEU A 163 0.28 -1.16 19.71
CA LEU A 163 -0.66 -1.42 20.81
C LEU A 163 -2.11 -1.32 20.36
N ASP A 164 -2.47 -0.29 19.59
CA ASP A 164 -3.85 -0.07 19.15
C ASP A 164 -4.33 -1.20 18.23
N SER A 165 -3.52 -1.57 17.24
CA SER A 165 -3.86 -2.69 16.34
C SER A 165 -3.93 -4.02 17.06
N LEU A 166 -3.09 -4.24 18.10
CA LEU A 166 -3.15 -5.44 18.93
C LEU A 166 -4.42 -5.45 19.79
N SER A 167 -4.75 -4.33 20.41
CA SER A 167 -5.98 -4.18 21.21
C SER A 167 -7.22 -4.44 20.36
N GLY A 168 -7.27 -3.88 19.14
CA GLY A 168 -8.31 -4.17 18.17
C GLY A 168 -8.36 -5.65 17.77
N GLY A 169 -7.20 -6.26 17.52
CA GLY A 169 -7.10 -7.68 17.20
C GLY A 169 -7.61 -8.61 18.31
N ILE A 170 -7.30 -8.28 19.57
CA ILE A 170 -7.83 -8.96 20.74
C ILE A 170 -9.35 -8.78 20.85
N ALA A 171 -9.84 -7.54 20.68
CA ALA A 171 -11.26 -7.25 20.74
C ALA A 171 -12.05 -8.03 19.69
N GLU A 172 -11.61 -8.03 18.44
CA GLU A 172 -12.30 -8.76 17.36
C GLU A 172 -12.19 -10.28 17.54
N THR A 173 -11.00 -10.79 17.83
CA THR A 173 -10.76 -12.24 17.83
C THR A 173 -11.21 -12.92 19.14
N LEU A 174 -10.86 -12.36 20.31
CA LEU A 174 -11.09 -13.00 21.59
C LEU A 174 -12.43 -12.59 22.21
N ASN A 175 -12.80 -11.30 22.12
CA ASN A 175 -14.05 -10.81 22.73
C ASN A 175 -15.25 -11.03 21.81
N GLN A 176 -15.13 -10.61 20.54
CA GLN A 176 -16.21 -10.76 19.54
C GLN A 176 -16.26 -12.16 18.91
N LYS A 177 -15.25 -13.00 19.17
CA LYS A 177 -15.14 -14.38 18.63
C LYS A 177 -15.17 -14.45 17.10
N ARG A 178 -14.67 -13.40 16.40
CA ARG A 178 -14.62 -13.33 14.94
C ARG A 178 -13.37 -14.01 14.38
N ARG A 179 -13.53 -14.67 13.26
CA ARG A 179 -12.41 -15.18 12.46
C ARG A 179 -11.81 -14.03 11.67
N CYS A 180 -10.65 -13.58 12.10
CA CYS A 180 -9.99 -12.40 11.54
C CYS A 180 -8.87 -12.77 10.56
N MET A 181 -8.73 -11.97 9.50
CA MET A 181 -7.54 -11.90 8.66
C MET A 181 -6.77 -10.62 9.03
N TRP A 182 -5.58 -10.78 9.56
CA TRP A 182 -4.68 -9.67 9.86
C TRP A 182 -3.82 -9.36 8.64
N VAL A 183 -3.71 -8.08 8.29
CA VAL A 183 -2.94 -7.60 7.14
C VAL A 183 -1.89 -6.62 7.62
N SER A 184 -0.62 -6.92 7.37
CA SER A 184 0.50 -6.08 7.76
C SER A 184 1.35 -5.68 6.57
N HIS A 185 1.75 -4.43 6.52
CA HIS A 185 2.83 -3.96 5.68
C HIS A 185 4.17 -4.20 6.38
N ARG A 186 5.08 -4.89 5.70
CA ARG A 186 6.39 -5.23 6.23
C ARG A 186 7.50 -4.54 5.43
N PRO A 187 7.95 -3.34 5.84
CA PRO A 187 9.01 -2.62 5.13
C PRO A 187 10.40 -3.22 5.39
N THR A 188 10.61 -3.89 6.53
CA THR A 188 11.91 -4.46 6.91
C THR A 188 11.76 -5.75 7.72
N HIS A 189 12.79 -6.59 7.73
CA HIS A 189 12.83 -7.81 8.55
C HIS A 189 12.88 -7.57 10.07
N LYS A 190 13.16 -6.34 10.52
CA LYS A 190 13.25 -6.01 11.96
C LYS A 190 11.94 -6.24 12.74
N HIS A 191 10.80 -6.14 12.08
CA HIS A 191 9.49 -6.36 12.72
C HIS A 191 9.07 -7.84 12.78
N ASN A 192 9.82 -8.75 12.16
CA ASN A 192 9.46 -10.17 12.08
C ASN A 192 9.38 -10.84 13.45
N ARG A 193 10.24 -10.46 14.39
CA ARG A 193 10.27 -11.05 15.74
C ARG A 193 8.98 -10.70 16.49
N ARG A 194 8.61 -9.42 16.54
CA ARG A 194 7.41 -8.95 17.23
C ARG A 194 6.12 -9.57 16.67
N HIS A 195 5.98 -9.58 15.33
CA HIS A 195 4.82 -10.21 14.69
C HIS A 195 4.74 -11.69 15.02
N ARG A 196 5.86 -12.40 15.02
CA ARG A 196 5.91 -13.81 15.36
C ARG A 196 5.51 -14.08 16.81
N GLU A 197 6.07 -13.32 17.77
CA GLU A 197 5.72 -13.43 19.18
C GLU A 197 4.20 -13.18 19.41
N ILE A 198 3.62 -12.20 18.71
CA ILE A 198 2.17 -11.94 18.78
C ILE A 198 1.37 -13.07 18.13
N ASP A 199 1.80 -13.58 16.98
CA ASP A 199 1.13 -14.70 16.30
C ASP A 199 1.15 -15.98 17.14
N GLU A 200 2.24 -16.24 17.88
CA GLU A 200 2.38 -17.36 18.82
C GLU A 200 1.42 -17.20 20.01
N LEU A 201 1.39 -16.02 20.62
CA LEU A 201 0.47 -15.70 21.71
C LEU A 201 -0.99 -15.84 21.27
N MET A 202 -1.33 -15.35 20.08
CA MET A 202 -2.69 -15.47 19.56
C MET A 202 -3.05 -16.91 19.20
N ALA A 203 -2.08 -17.71 18.75
CA ALA A 203 -2.29 -19.14 18.53
C ALA A 203 -2.68 -19.87 19.83
N GLU A 204 -1.99 -19.54 20.94
CA GLU A 204 -2.27 -20.10 22.25
C GLU A 204 -3.65 -19.67 22.79
N ARG A 205 -3.95 -18.35 22.70
CA ARG A 205 -5.15 -17.76 23.32
C ARG A 205 -6.42 -17.93 22.49
N ALA A 206 -6.33 -17.80 21.19
CA ALA A 206 -7.49 -17.88 20.29
C ALA A 206 -7.81 -19.30 19.80
N LYS A 207 -6.86 -20.24 19.92
CA LYS A 207 -7.03 -21.65 19.50
C LYS A 207 -7.58 -21.75 18.06
N SER A 208 -8.80 -22.25 17.91
CA SER A 208 -9.49 -22.43 16.61
C SER A 208 -9.83 -21.10 15.92
N LEU A 209 -9.80 -19.98 16.63
CA LEU A 209 -10.04 -18.64 16.11
C LEU A 209 -8.72 -17.88 15.82
N ARG A 210 -7.57 -18.57 15.85
CA ARG A 210 -6.28 -17.95 15.54
C ARG A 210 -6.40 -17.15 14.24
N PRO A 211 -6.04 -15.84 14.27
CA PRO A 211 -6.09 -15.02 13.07
C PRO A 211 -5.14 -15.54 12.00
N ALA A 212 -5.59 -15.55 10.75
CA ALA A 212 -4.69 -15.70 9.64
C ALA A 212 -3.93 -14.38 9.43
N HIS A 213 -2.62 -14.42 9.19
CA HIS A 213 -1.80 -13.22 9.07
C HIS A 213 -1.16 -13.13 7.69
N VAL A 214 -1.52 -12.10 6.94
CA VAL A 214 -0.95 -11.78 5.63
C VAL A 214 0.09 -10.66 5.79
N LEU A 215 1.33 -10.97 5.48
CA LEU A 215 2.43 -10.01 5.46
C LEU A 215 2.70 -9.59 4.01
N VAL A 216 2.54 -8.30 3.73
CA VAL A 216 2.77 -7.73 2.40
C VAL A 216 4.08 -6.97 2.40
N ASP A 217 5.04 -7.44 1.58
CA ASP A 217 6.32 -6.79 1.43
C ASP A 217 6.23 -5.71 0.37
N ILE A 218 6.27 -4.45 0.81
CA ILE A 218 6.40 -3.29 -0.06
C ILE A 218 7.63 -2.52 0.39
N ASN A 219 8.61 -2.45 -0.49
CA ASN A 219 9.90 -1.83 -0.21
C ASN A 219 10.36 -0.98 -1.38
N LYS A 220 11.27 -0.06 -1.09
CA LYS A 220 11.98 0.73 -2.08
C LYS A 220 13.48 0.63 -1.86
N ASP A 221 14.26 1.05 -2.84
CA ASP A 221 15.70 1.21 -2.65
C ASP A 221 15.93 2.25 -1.54
N SER A 222 16.69 1.87 -0.52
CA SER A 222 17.00 2.71 0.65
C SER A 222 17.71 4.01 0.27
N LYS A 223 18.48 4.01 -0.82
CA LYS A 223 19.17 5.20 -1.36
C LYS A 223 18.20 6.29 -1.80
N LEU A 224 16.94 5.95 -2.06
CA LEU A 224 15.93 6.90 -2.51
C LEU A 224 15.29 7.69 -1.34
N THR A 225 15.54 7.32 -0.09
CA THR A 225 14.91 7.95 1.08
C THR A 225 15.55 9.31 1.37
N LYS A 226 14.74 10.36 1.26
CA LYS A 226 15.07 11.74 1.63
C LYS A 226 14.11 12.30 2.68
N GLU A 227 12.94 11.70 2.82
CA GLU A 227 11.86 12.10 3.73
C GLU A 227 11.43 10.92 4.60
N THR A 228 11.13 11.16 5.86
CA THR A 228 10.82 10.13 6.85
C THR A 228 9.38 10.16 7.37
N THR A 229 8.61 11.21 7.08
CA THR A 229 7.26 11.43 7.66
C THR A 229 6.21 10.42 7.20
N GLN A 230 6.33 9.80 6.05
CA GLN A 230 5.46 8.72 5.56
C GLN A 230 3.94 8.99 5.69
N ARG A 231 3.49 10.22 5.43
CA ARG A 231 2.08 10.61 5.59
C ARG A 231 1.08 9.78 4.76
N PRO A 232 1.38 9.41 3.48
CA PRO A 232 0.50 8.54 2.70
C PRO A 232 0.53 7.06 3.10
N ARG A 233 1.19 6.70 4.19
CA ARG A 233 1.29 5.29 4.64
C ARG A 233 -0.07 4.68 4.95
N SER A 234 -0.97 5.45 5.55
CA SER A 234 -2.34 4.99 5.83
C SER A 234 -3.11 4.66 4.54
N PHE A 235 -2.92 5.43 3.46
CA PHE A 235 -3.47 5.11 2.15
C PHE A 235 -2.94 3.78 1.60
N LEU A 236 -1.62 3.53 1.72
CA LEU A 236 -1.03 2.25 1.33
C LEU A 236 -1.63 1.08 2.12
N PHE A 237 -1.76 1.23 3.44
CA PHE A 237 -2.38 0.20 4.28
C PHE A 237 -3.83 -0.07 3.90
N ALA A 238 -4.62 1.00 3.68
CA ALA A 238 -6.01 0.90 3.27
C ALA A 238 -6.14 0.19 1.91
N ALA A 239 -5.28 0.52 0.94
CA ALA A 239 -5.26 -0.10 -0.38
C ALA A 239 -4.99 -1.62 -0.29
N VAL A 240 -3.99 -2.02 0.50
CA VAL A 240 -3.68 -3.44 0.71
C VAL A 240 -4.81 -4.16 1.44
N GLY A 241 -5.37 -3.55 2.48
CA GLY A 241 -6.52 -4.12 3.21
C GLY A 241 -7.74 -4.29 2.32
N ALA A 242 -8.05 -3.30 1.48
CA ALA A 242 -9.15 -3.37 0.53
C ALA A 242 -8.97 -4.49 -0.51
N ALA A 243 -7.73 -4.67 -1.03
CA ALA A 243 -7.42 -5.78 -1.93
C ALA A 243 -7.65 -7.14 -1.26
N VAL A 244 -7.21 -7.32 -0.01
CA VAL A 244 -7.43 -8.55 0.76
C VAL A 244 -8.93 -8.77 1.04
N ALA A 245 -9.65 -7.72 1.44
CA ALA A 245 -11.09 -7.81 1.69
C ALA A 245 -11.86 -8.22 0.42
N GLN A 246 -11.52 -7.62 -0.73
CA GLN A 246 -12.10 -8.01 -2.01
C GLN A 246 -11.85 -9.48 -2.35
N MET A 247 -10.62 -9.98 -2.13
CA MET A 247 -10.28 -11.40 -2.35
C MET A 247 -11.14 -12.33 -1.47
N LEU A 248 -11.48 -11.89 -0.26
CA LEU A 248 -12.33 -12.61 0.68
C LEU A 248 -13.82 -12.34 0.49
N LYS A 249 -14.22 -11.49 -0.46
CA LYS A 249 -15.60 -11.03 -0.70
C LYS A 249 -16.21 -10.32 0.52
N LEU A 250 -15.39 -9.61 1.28
CA LEU A 250 -15.81 -8.80 2.42
C LEU A 250 -15.89 -7.32 2.01
N ASN A 251 -16.86 -6.60 2.57
CA ASN A 251 -17.17 -5.21 2.24
C ASN A 251 -16.55 -4.20 3.21
N SER A 252 -15.78 -4.65 4.19
CA SER A 252 -15.21 -3.78 5.20
C SER A 252 -13.81 -4.22 5.63
N VAL A 253 -13.02 -3.21 6.01
CA VAL A 253 -11.70 -3.38 6.64
C VAL A 253 -11.73 -2.64 7.97
N ARG A 254 -11.25 -3.25 9.04
CA ARG A 254 -11.09 -2.59 10.33
C ARG A 254 -9.71 -1.98 10.43
N PHE A 255 -9.68 -0.76 10.95
CA PHE A 255 -8.47 -0.01 11.18
C PHE A 255 -8.51 0.56 12.60
N TYR A 256 -7.58 0.14 13.44
CA TYR A 256 -7.49 0.56 14.82
C TYR A 256 -6.30 1.49 14.97
N GLU A 257 -6.58 2.76 15.02
CA GLU A 257 -5.61 3.82 15.31
C GLU A 257 -6.15 4.75 16.37
N ASN A 258 -5.24 5.38 17.10
CA ASN A 258 -5.61 6.42 18.04
C ASN A 258 -6.18 7.62 17.27
N GLY A 259 -7.43 8.00 17.56
CA GLY A 259 -8.16 9.03 16.82
C GLY A 259 -7.64 10.46 17.01
N VAL A 260 -6.60 10.65 17.81
CA VAL A 260 -5.93 11.93 18.00
C VAL A 260 -4.47 11.77 17.64
N VAL A 261 -4.19 11.86 16.36
CA VAL A 261 -2.83 12.14 15.91
C VAL A 261 -2.75 13.65 15.72
N SER A 262 -2.30 14.32 16.75
CA SER A 262 -1.97 15.74 16.70
C SER A 262 -0.75 15.99 15.84
#